data_568496333229e61bb61efa6ee8cf9b6f
#
_entry.id   568496333229e61bb61efa6ee8cf9b6f
#
_cell.length_a   1.000
_cell.length_b   1.000
_cell.length_c   1.000
_cell.angle_alpha   90.00
_cell.angle_beta   90.00
_cell.angle_gamma   90.00
#
_symmetry.space_group_name_H-M   'P 1'
#
loop_
_entity.id
_entity.type
_entity.pdbx_description
1 polymer ?
#
loop_
_entity_poly.entity_id
_entity_poly.type
_entity_poly.pdbx_seq_one_letter_code
_entity_poly.pdbx_strand_id
1 'polypeptide(L)'
;MKLPRLALAVACARLHGQVILNELHPSPDIKQERVEFIELHNTGAQSVNLSGWQIAGGVRFEFGPGVQIPAGGFLVVAADPPALAGKFGGAGAFGPWDGRLSGSGETVVLRDAGGAVVDSVDYRLGFPWPTVGQNPGFSLELIHPSLDNSLGGNWRASVVGNATPAVIPLIAAAQDWKYLRARAEASSPTRAWRAQEFDDAAWESGTAPIGYDNGEPVAKTVVNDMSGHFTQLFLRRQFELADPSKVEAVRVEALYDDGFKLWINGIPLLNVGLPAGEVPFNAVASSGGPDDE
;
A
#
# COMPACT_ATOMS: atom_id res chain seq x y z
N MET A 1 10.90 -47.91 -14.24
CA MET A 1 11.73 -46.73 -14.57
C MET A 1 10.85 -45.49 -14.33
N LYS A 2 10.98 -44.88 -13.16
CA LYS A 2 10.18 -43.67 -12.77
C LYS A 2 10.94 -42.45 -13.22
N LEU A 3 10.36 -41.65 -14.11
CA LEU A 3 10.88 -40.35 -14.51
C LEU A 3 10.71 -39.36 -13.36
N PRO A 4 11.69 -38.50 -13.07
CA PRO A 4 11.54 -37.46 -12.04
C PRO A 4 10.61 -36.38 -12.58
N ARG A 5 9.61 -36.03 -11.76
CA ARG A 5 8.79 -34.84 -11.98
C ARG A 5 9.65 -33.62 -11.68
N LEU A 6 9.94 -32.83 -12.69
CA LEU A 6 10.53 -31.52 -12.56
C LEU A 6 9.44 -30.58 -12.10
N ALA A 7 9.43 -30.22 -10.83
CA ALA A 7 8.60 -29.15 -10.32
C ALA A 7 9.23 -27.81 -10.75
N LEU A 8 8.62 -27.14 -11.72
CA LEU A 8 8.93 -25.75 -12.06
C LEU A 8 8.19 -24.88 -11.06
N ALA A 9 8.85 -24.48 -9.98
CA ALA A 9 8.35 -23.43 -9.11
C ALA A 9 8.48 -22.10 -9.86
N VAL A 10 7.39 -21.64 -10.46
CA VAL A 10 7.27 -20.24 -10.91
C VAL A 10 6.96 -19.43 -9.67
N ALA A 11 8.00 -18.96 -8.98
CA ALA A 11 7.87 -17.88 -8.05
C ALA A 11 7.42 -16.65 -8.85
N CYS A 12 6.16 -16.27 -8.75
CA CYS A 12 5.68 -14.97 -9.18
C CYS A 12 6.18 -13.94 -8.15
N ALA A 13 7.50 -13.70 -8.15
CA ALA A 13 8.06 -12.53 -7.52
C ALA A 13 7.48 -11.34 -8.29
N ARG A 14 6.61 -10.55 -7.66
CA ARG A 14 6.39 -9.18 -8.11
C ARG A 14 7.79 -8.55 -8.18
N LEU A 15 8.21 -8.17 -9.35
CA LEU A 15 9.38 -7.33 -9.57
C LEU A 15 9.04 -5.91 -9.04
N HIS A 16 8.94 -5.75 -7.72
CA HIS A 16 9.32 -4.49 -7.14
C HIS A 16 10.81 -4.39 -7.38
N GLY A 17 11.26 -3.29 -7.94
CA GLY A 17 12.69 -3.05 -8.05
C GLY A 17 13.33 -3.28 -6.68
N GLN A 18 14.54 -3.81 -6.66
CA GLN A 18 15.29 -4.00 -5.41
C GLN A 18 15.43 -2.68 -4.62
N VAL A 19 15.31 -1.53 -5.30
CA VAL A 19 15.32 -0.19 -4.72
C VAL A 19 13.94 0.43 -4.89
N ILE A 20 13.35 0.88 -3.79
CA ILE A 20 12.02 1.47 -3.73
C ILE A 20 12.03 2.91 -3.22
N LEU A 21 11.01 3.68 -3.57
CA LEU A 21 10.66 4.95 -2.96
C LEU A 21 10.06 4.66 -1.60
N ASN A 22 10.75 5.05 -0.52
CA ASN A 22 10.42 4.70 0.86
C ASN A 22 9.83 5.84 1.67
N GLU A 23 10.28 7.09 1.42
CA GLU A 23 9.77 8.27 2.10
C GLU A 23 9.76 9.47 1.15
N LEU A 24 8.72 10.31 1.27
CA LEU A 24 8.52 11.52 0.47
C LEU A 24 8.18 12.68 1.40
N HIS A 25 8.90 13.81 1.29
CA HIS A 25 8.60 15.03 2.04
C HIS A 25 8.18 16.18 1.12
N PRO A 26 6.90 16.20 0.67
CA PRO A 26 6.44 17.17 -0.32
C PRO A 26 5.94 18.49 0.29
N SER A 27 5.83 18.58 1.60
CA SER A 27 5.13 19.71 2.26
C SER A 27 5.87 20.24 3.49
N PRO A 28 6.99 20.97 3.29
CA PRO A 28 7.68 21.64 4.38
C PRO A 28 6.75 22.56 5.19
N ASP A 29 6.98 22.68 6.49
CA ASP A 29 6.26 23.58 7.40
C ASP A 29 6.48 25.06 7.01
N ILE A 30 7.66 25.40 6.50
CA ILE A 30 7.97 26.71 5.94
C ILE A 30 8.13 26.56 4.42
N LYS A 31 7.15 27.03 3.67
CA LYS A 31 7.05 26.84 2.20
C LYS A 31 8.24 27.38 1.40
N GLN A 32 8.97 28.35 1.94
CA GLN A 32 10.17 28.92 1.30
C GLN A 32 11.42 28.07 1.50
N GLU A 33 11.43 27.21 2.51
CA GLU A 33 12.56 26.31 2.75
C GLU A 33 12.61 25.21 1.72
N ARG A 34 13.82 24.91 1.24
CA ARG A 34 14.07 23.84 0.28
C ARG A 34 14.48 22.55 1.00
N VAL A 35 13.66 22.11 1.94
CA VAL A 35 13.90 20.90 2.76
C VAL A 35 13.06 19.69 2.31
N GLU A 36 12.51 19.77 1.11
CA GLU A 36 11.87 18.62 0.46
C GLU A 36 12.90 17.51 0.24
N PHE A 37 12.50 16.25 0.44
CA PHE A 37 13.38 15.11 0.19
C PHE A 37 12.60 13.87 -0.28
N ILE A 38 13.35 12.95 -0.87
CA ILE A 38 12.93 11.60 -1.25
C ILE A 38 13.97 10.65 -0.66
N GLU A 39 13.50 9.63 0.05
CA GLU A 39 14.34 8.53 0.51
C GLU A 39 14.11 7.29 -0.35
N LEU A 40 15.22 6.69 -0.77
CA LEU A 40 15.27 5.38 -1.41
C LEU A 40 15.69 4.31 -0.39
N HIS A 41 15.11 3.13 -0.49
CA HIS A 41 15.48 1.97 0.30
C HIS A 41 15.86 0.80 -0.61
N ASN A 42 17.04 0.23 -0.43
CA ASN A 42 17.43 -1.02 -1.07
C ASN A 42 16.95 -2.20 -0.23
N THR A 43 15.88 -2.84 -0.63
CA THR A 43 15.27 -3.98 0.08
C THR A 43 15.98 -5.30 -0.17
N GLY A 44 16.96 -5.32 -1.07
CA GLY A 44 17.69 -6.52 -1.48
C GLY A 44 18.88 -6.86 -0.60
N ALA A 45 19.43 -8.04 -0.81
CA ALA A 45 20.58 -8.58 -0.08
C ALA A 45 21.94 -8.19 -0.69
N GLN A 46 21.95 -7.37 -1.75
CA GLN A 46 23.16 -6.91 -2.44
C GLN A 46 23.15 -5.38 -2.57
N SER A 47 24.34 -4.79 -2.62
CA SER A 47 24.48 -3.37 -2.94
C SER A 47 24.02 -3.10 -4.37
N VAL A 48 23.35 -1.97 -4.60
CA VAL A 48 22.90 -1.53 -5.92
C VAL A 48 23.70 -0.29 -6.35
N ASN A 49 24.26 -0.33 -7.55
CA ASN A 49 24.90 0.81 -8.16
C ASN A 49 23.84 1.68 -8.85
N LEU A 50 23.71 2.93 -8.39
CA LEU A 50 22.74 3.90 -8.90
C LEU A 50 23.31 4.83 -9.97
N SER A 51 24.55 4.63 -10.44
CA SER A 51 25.17 5.50 -11.48
C SER A 51 24.26 5.65 -12.70
N GLY A 52 23.90 6.90 -13.04
CA GLY A 52 23.01 7.21 -14.17
C GLY A 52 21.52 6.92 -13.92
N TRP A 53 21.14 6.48 -12.72
CA TRP A 53 19.73 6.38 -12.35
C TRP A 53 19.12 7.75 -12.19
N GLN A 54 17.81 7.87 -12.36
CA GLN A 54 17.12 9.14 -12.35
C GLN A 54 15.86 9.11 -11.49
N ILE A 55 15.63 10.20 -10.77
CA ILE A 55 14.33 10.54 -10.19
C ILE A 55 13.65 11.55 -11.10
N ALA A 56 12.38 11.30 -11.44
CA ALA A 56 11.57 12.14 -12.32
C ALA A 56 10.16 12.33 -11.76
N GLY A 57 9.51 13.41 -12.21
CA GLY A 57 8.18 13.84 -11.76
C GLY A 57 8.19 15.38 -11.67
N GLY A 58 7.66 15.96 -10.60
CA GLY A 58 7.81 17.38 -10.29
C GLY A 58 9.24 17.78 -9.97
N VAL A 59 10.11 16.79 -9.69
CA VAL A 59 11.54 16.98 -9.47
C VAL A 59 12.35 16.19 -10.51
N ARG A 60 13.59 16.62 -10.71
CA ARG A 60 14.55 15.92 -11.59
C ARG A 60 15.91 15.84 -10.92
N PHE A 61 16.40 14.61 -10.80
CA PHE A 61 17.74 14.33 -10.27
C PHE A 61 18.35 13.13 -10.97
N GLU A 62 19.66 13.18 -11.24
CA GLU A 62 20.44 12.08 -11.81
C GLU A 62 21.59 11.73 -10.88
N PHE A 63 21.75 10.45 -10.57
CA PHE A 63 22.83 9.96 -9.73
C PHE A 63 24.15 9.92 -10.51
N GLY A 64 25.16 10.58 -9.95
CA GLY A 64 26.52 10.58 -10.51
C GLY A 64 27.19 9.20 -10.46
N PRO A 65 28.37 9.09 -11.12
CA PRO A 65 29.13 7.85 -11.13
C PRO A 65 29.54 7.38 -9.72
N GLY A 66 29.46 6.08 -9.46
CA GLY A 66 29.95 5.44 -8.23
C GLY A 66 28.99 5.55 -7.04
N VAL A 67 27.82 6.18 -7.19
CA VAL A 67 26.80 6.20 -6.14
C VAL A 67 26.23 4.79 -5.95
N GLN A 68 26.22 4.32 -4.70
CA GLN A 68 25.71 3.00 -4.35
C GLN A 68 24.80 3.08 -3.14
N ILE A 69 23.81 2.22 -3.09
CA ILE A 69 22.98 1.99 -1.93
C ILE A 69 23.23 0.57 -1.41
N PRO A 70 23.77 0.40 -0.18
CA PRO A 70 24.08 -0.92 0.38
C PRO A 70 22.84 -1.80 0.51
N ALA A 71 23.05 -3.11 0.67
CA ALA A 71 21.99 -4.05 1.02
C ALA A 71 21.26 -3.60 2.31
N GLY A 72 19.94 -3.52 2.27
CA GLY A 72 19.11 -3.02 3.38
C GLY A 72 19.34 -1.53 3.71
N GLY A 73 20.13 -0.80 2.91
CA GLY A 73 20.49 0.59 3.17
C GLY A 73 19.47 1.59 2.64
N PHE A 74 19.61 2.82 3.13
CA PHE A 74 18.80 3.96 2.73
C PHE A 74 19.68 5.03 2.07
N LEU A 75 19.07 5.86 1.21
CA LEU A 75 19.72 6.98 0.56
C LEU A 75 18.72 8.11 0.37
N VAL A 76 19.08 9.31 0.84
CA VAL A 76 18.23 10.51 0.74
C VAL A 76 18.71 11.40 -0.41
N VAL A 77 17.76 11.88 -1.20
CA VAL A 77 17.97 12.95 -2.19
C VAL A 77 17.11 14.14 -1.78
N ALA A 78 17.69 15.35 -1.77
CA ALA A 78 17.06 16.55 -1.24
C ALA A 78 17.05 17.70 -2.24
N ALA A 79 16.07 18.58 -2.10
CA ALA A 79 16.00 19.83 -2.84
C ALA A 79 17.22 20.73 -2.58
N ASP A 80 17.69 20.72 -1.34
CA ASP A 80 18.89 21.46 -0.90
C ASP A 80 19.48 20.69 0.31
N PRO A 81 20.54 19.86 0.09
CA PRO A 81 21.15 19.06 1.16
C PRO A 81 21.65 19.87 2.36
N PRO A 82 22.31 21.02 2.21
CA PRO A 82 22.67 21.89 3.33
C PRO A 82 21.48 22.39 4.14
N ALA A 83 20.40 22.82 3.47
CA ALA A 83 19.18 23.25 4.16
C ALA A 83 18.52 22.12 4.92
N LEU A 84 18.44 20.91 4.32
CA LEU A 84 17.90 19.71 4.96
C LEU A 84 18.70 19.36 6.23
N ALA A 85 20.05 19.32 6.12
CA ALA A 85 20.93 19.04 7.23
C ALA A 85 20.83 20.07 8.36
N GLY A 86 20.68 21.34 8.01
CA GLY A 86 20.50 22.43 8.96
C GLY A 86 19.20 22.34 9.77
N LYS A 87 18.13 21.81 9.15
CA LYS A 87 16.81 21.73 9.78
C LYS A 87 16.61 20.46 10.60
N PHE A 88 16.96 19.32 10.02
CA PHE A 88 16.67 17.99 10.63
C PHE A 88 17.91 17.31 11.22
N GLY A 89 19.08 17.89 11.04
CA GLY A 89 20.33 17.23 11.35
C GLY A 89 20.67 16.15 10.31
N GLY A 90 21.74 15.41 10.57
CA GLY A 90 22.21 14.35 9.67
C GLY A 90 23.16 14.89 8.61
N ALA A 91 23.84 13.96 7.92
CA ALA A 91 24.77 14.26 6.83
C ALA A 91 24.55 13.25 5.70
N GLY A 92 24.86 13.68 4.46
CA GLY A 92 24.97 12.75 3.35
C GLY A 92 23.77 12.64 2.42
N ALA A 93 22.83 13.58 2.45
CA ALA A 93 21.84 13.68 1.39
C ALA A 93 22.49 14.03 0.05
N PHE A 94 22.02 13.42 -1.02
CA PHE A 94 22.35 13.77 -2.39
C PHE A 94 21.49 14.94 -2.86
N GLY A 95 21.90 15.62 -3.93
CA GLY A 95 21.21 16.79 -4.47
C GLY A 95 22.20 17.91 -4.84
N PRO A 96 21.75 19.16 -5.10
CA PRO A 96 20.33 19.51 -5.17
C PRO A 96 19.64 18.92 -6.40
N TRP A 97 18.32 18.86 -6.36
CA TRP A 97 17.52 18.56 -7.53
C TRP A 97 16.90 19.81 -8.17
N ASP A 98 16.43 19.68 -9.40
CA ASP A 98 15.62 20.69 -10.09
C ASP A 98 14.13 20.43 -9.84
N GLY A 99 13.34 21.51 -9.67
CA GLY A 99 11.91 21.44 -9.46
C GLY A 99 11.49 21.42 -8.00
N ARG A 100 10.23 21.03 -7.76
CA ARG A 100 9.61 20.88 -6.44
C ARG A 100 8.63 19.73 -6.44
N LEU A 101 8.49 19.06 -5.30
CA LEU A 101 7.42 18.12 -5.06
C LEU A 101 6.07 18.85 -4.93
N SER A 102 5.03 18.30 -5.55
CA SER A 102 3.69 18.90 -5.49
C SER A 102 3.06 18.73 -4.12
N GLY A 103 2.71 19.83 -3.46
CA GLY A 103 1.93 19.82 -2.23
C GLY A 103 0.47 19.36 -2.40
N SER A 104 0.04 18.97 -3.60
CA SER A 104 -1.29 18.41 -3.87
C SER A 104 -1.27 16.97 -4.39
N GLY A 105 -0.07 16.41 -4.54
CA GLY A 105 0.14 15.06 -5.07
C GLY A 105 0.61 15.06 -6.52
N GLU A 106 1.41 14.08 -6.85
CA GLU A 106 1.94 13.81 -8.19
C GLU A 106 2.52 12.40 -8.27
N THR A 107 2.98 12.01 -9.46
CA THR A 107 3.71 10.77 -9.66
C THR A 107 5.21 11.03 -9.61
N VAL A 108 5.90 10.40 -8.66
CA VAL A 108 7.36 10.31 -8.59
C VAL A 108 7.80 8.97 -9.18
N VAL A 109 8.80 9.01 -10.05
CA VAL A 109 9.29 7.83 -10.77
C VAL A 109 10.79 7.67 -10.56
N LEU A 110 11.23 6.48 -10.17
CA LEU A 110 12.63 6.07 -10.15
C LEU A 110 12.92 5.25 -11.42
N ARG A 111 13.93 5.64 -12.16
CA ARG A 111 14.40 4.96 -13.40
C ARG A 111 15.82 4.50 -13.24
N ASP A 112 16.13 3.36 -13.86
CA ASP A 112 17.52 2.91 -13.99
C ASP A 112 18.30 3.69 -15.07
N ALA A 113 19.58 3.40 -15.21
CA ALA A 113 20.46 4.03 -16.20
C ALA A 113 20.04 3.79 -17.66
N GLY A 114 19.25 2.75 -17.93
CA GLY A 114 18.66 2.45 -19.23
C GLY A 114 17.33 3.18 -19.46
N GLY A 115 16.81 3.91 -18.46
CA GLY A 115 15.53 4.61 -18.50
C GLY A 115 14.32 3.74 -18.14
N ALA A 116 14.50 2.46 -17.80
CA ALA A 116 13.40 1.61 -17.36
C ALA A 116 12.89 2.06 -15.99
N VAL A 117 11.57 1.97 -15.79
CA VAL A 117 10.96 2.27 -14.49
C VAL A 117 11.31 1.15 -13.50
N VAL A 118 11.97 1.52 -12.42
CA VAL A 118 12.30 0.64 -11.30
C VAL A 118 11.21 0.68 -10.25
N ASP A 119 10.72 1.89 -9.93
CA ASP A 119 9.65 2.11 -8.97
C ASP A 119 8.88 3.39 -9.31
N SER A 120 7.63 3.49 -8.84
CA SER A 120 6.79 4.66 -9.11
C SER A 120 5.71 4.79 -8.05
N VAL A 121 5.57 5.99 -7.50
CA VAL A 121 4.56 6.33 -6.49
C VAL A 121 3.73 7.50 -6.96
N ASP A 122 2.43 7.30 -7.18
CA ASP A 122 1.45 8.35 -7.48
C ASP A 122 0.83 8.84 -6.16
N TYR A 123 1.60 9.61 -5.39
CA TYR A 123 1.14 10.06 -4.08
C TYR A 123 0.06 11.14 -4.19
N ARG A 124 -0.79 11.17 -3.18
CA ARG A 124 -1.82 12.19 -2.97
C ARG A 124 -1.75 12.67 -1.53
N LEU A 125 -2.44 13.75 -1.22
CA LEU A 125 -2.62 14.23 0.14
C LEU A 125 -4.07 14.03 0.57
N GLY A 126 -4.24 13.45 1.75
CA GLY A 126 -5.55 13.12 2.29
C GLY A 126 -5.99 11.70 1.94
N PHE A 127 -6.94 11.21 2.73
CA PHE A 127 -7.38 9.80 2.71
C PHE A 127 -7.58 9.24 1.29
N PRO A 128 -7.06 8.04 0.96
CA PRO A 128 -6.39 7.06 1.85
C PRO A 128 -4.91 7.34 2.13
N TRP A 129 -4.35 8.40 1.57
CA TRP A 129 -3.00 8.88 1.87
C TRP A 129 -2.98 9.63 3.21
N PRO A 130 -1.85 9.65 3.93
CA PRO A 130 -1.69 10.46 5.13
C PRO A 130 -1.96 11.94 4.88
N THR A 131 -2.43 12.64 5.91
CA THR A 131 -2.84 14.05 5.83
C THR A 131 -1.69 15.03 6.05
N VAL A 132 -0.48 14.71 5.55
CA VAL A 132 0.71 15.57 5.73
C VAL A 132 0.55 16.99 5.18
N GLY A 133 -0.29 17.16 4.16
CA GLY A 133 -0.60 18.48 3.61
C GLY A 133 -1.39 19.39 4.56
N GLN A 134 -2.06 18.82 5.57
CA GLN A 134 -2.75 19.53 6.64
C GLN A 134 -1.86 19.75 7.87
N ASN A 135 -0.80 18.94 8.00
CA ASN A 135 0.24 19.06 9.00
C ASN A 135 1.59 19.28 8.30
N PRO A 136 1.87 20.49 7.80
CA PRO A 136 3.11 20.75 7.10
C PRO A 136 4.32 20.45 7.99
N GLY A 137 5.37 19.91 7.39
CA GLY A 137 6.56 19.47 8.11
C GLY A 137 6.62 17.96 8.36
N PHE A 138 5.54 17.22 8.12
CA PHE A 138 5.57 15.76 8.12
C PHE A 138 5.86 15.22 6.71
N SER A 139 6.52 14.07 6.65
CA SER A 139 6.71 13.30 5.41
C SER A 139 5.67 12.18 5.28
N LEU A 140 5.62 11.58 4.11
CA LEU A 140 4.94 10.33 3.80
C LEU A 140 5.96 9.22 3.94
N GLU A 141 5.81 8.32 4.90
CA GLU A 141 6.71 7.20 5.18
C GLU A 141 6.01 5.88 4.87
N LEU A 142 6.63 5.01 4.06
CA LEU A 142 6.12 3.66 3.80
C LEU A 142 6.18 2.83 5.08
N ILE A 143 5.06 2.27 5.51
CA ILE A 143 4.93 1.56 6.79
C ILE A 143 5.87 0.35 6.86
N HIS A 144 6.05 -0.37 5.75
CA HIS A 144 6.95 -1.50 5.66
C HIS A 144 7.37 -1.74 4.19
N PRO A 145 8.65 -2.07 3.92
CA PRO A 145 9.16 -2.18 2.54
C PRO A 145 8.58 -3.33 1.72
N SER A 146 7.92 -4.31 2.34
CA SER A 146 7.23 -5.38 1.63
C SER A 146 5.82 -4.99 1.14
N LEU A 147 5.31 -3.84 1.57
CA LEU A 147 4.00 -3.35 1.17
C LEU A 147 4.07 -2.70 -0.23
N ASP A 148 2.96 -2.75 -0.94
CA ASP A 148 2.79 -2.09 -2.23
C ASP A 148 2.73 -0.57 -2.02
N ASN A 149 3.82 0.13 -2.38
CA ASN A 149 3.93 1.57 -2.20
C ASN A 149 3.07 2.40 -3.18
N SER A 150 2.39 1.76 -4.12
CA SER A 150 1.37 2.42 -4.96
C SER A 150 0.05 2.67 -4.22
N LEU A 151 -0.14 2.07 -3.05
CA LEU A 151 -1.37 2.13 -2.27
C LEU A 151 -1.23 3.11 -1.11
N GLY A 152 -2.06 4.17 -1.09
CA GLY A 152 -2.00 5.22 -0.06
C GLY A 152 -2.18 4.72 1.37
N GLY A 153 -2.94 3.64 1.58
CA GLY A 153 -3.13 3.02 2.89
C GLY A 153 -1.88 2.34 3.47
N ASN A 154 -0.83 2.16 2.66
CA ASN A 154 0.45 1.59 3.09
C ASN A 154 1.47 2.65 3.55
N TRP A 155 1.06 3.91 3.54
CA TRP A 155 1.86 5.04 3.98
C TRP A 155 1.34 5.61 5.29
N ARG A 156 2.22 6.20 6.07
CA ARG A 156 1.90 6.96 7.28
C ARG A 156 2.56 8.34 7.23
N ALA A 157 2.06 9.29 8.00
CA ALA A 157 2.80 10.51 8.28
C ALA A 157 3.97 10.19 9.21
N SER A 158 5.14 10.78 8.97
CA SER A 158 6.26 10.72 9.92
C SER A 158 5.83 11.35 11.23
N VAL A 159 6.33 10.82 12.34
CA VAL A 159 6.03 11.33 13.68
C VAL A 159 7.26 12.03 14.25
N VAL A 160 7.08 13.25 14.76
CA VAL A 160 8.11 13.95 15.52
C VAL A 160 7.98 13.55 16.98
N GLY A 161 8.96 12.75 17.45
CA GLY A 161 9.07 12.41 18.87
C GLY A 161 8.27 11.20 19.32
N ASN A 162 8.48 10.79 20.57
CA ASN A 162 8.04 9.54 21.23
C ASN A 162 6.51 9.44 21.53
N ALA A 163 5.64 10.09 20.77
CA ALA A 163 4.22 9.88 20.94
C ALA A 163 3.85 8.53 20.28
N THR A 164 3.59 7.52 21.08
CA THR A 164 2.97 6.29 20.59
C THR A 164 1.59 6.65 20.07
N PRO A 165 1.28 6.48 18.76
CA PRO A 165 -0.05 6.75 18.24
C PRO A 165 -1.09 5.93 19.00
N ALA A 166 -2.19 6.55 19.40
CA ALA A 166 -3.29 5.81 19.99
C ALA A 166 -3.95 4.95 18.91
N VAL A 167 -3.95 3.64 19.10
CA VAL A 167 -4.66 2.72 18.21
C VAL A 167 -6.14 2.70 18.60
N ILE A 168 -6.98 3.22 17.71
CA ILE A 168 -8.44 3.21 17.89
C ILE A 168 -9.03 2.20 16.91
N PRO A 169 -9.66 1.12 17.38
CA PRO A 169 -10.31 0.17 16.50
C PRO A 169 -11.54 0.82 15.86
N LEU A 170 -11.52 1.00 14.54
CA LEU A 170 -12.68 1.48 13.76
C LEU A 170 -13.70 0.36 13.55
N ILE A 171 -13.20 -0.83 13.33
CA ILE A 171 -13.99 -2.07 13.26
C ILE A 171 -13.31 -3.08 14.19
N ALA A 172 -13.98 -3.48 15.25
CA ALA A 172 -13.45 -4.52 16.14
C ALA A 172 -13.67 -5.90 15.54
N ALA A 173 -12.87 -6.88 15.98
CA ALA A 173 -13.09 -8.27 15.65
C ALA A 173 -14.50 -8.72 16.11
N ALA A 174 -15.07 -9.68 15.42
CA ALA A 174 -16.37 -10.27 15.74
C ALA A 174 -17.56 -9.28 15.74
N GLN A 175 -17.54 -8.31 14.83
CA GLN A 175 -18.68 -7.44 14.56
C GLN A 175 -19.50 -7.95 13.36
N ASP A 176 -20.75 -7.47 13.27
CA ASP A 176 -21.65 -7.83 12.18
C ASP A 176 -21.29 -7.09 10.91
N TRP A 177 -21.30 -7.81 9.81
CA TRP A 177 -21.07 -7.32 8.46
C TRP A 177 -22.28 -7.63 7.59
N LYS A 178 -22.49 -6.81 6.58
CA LYS A 178 -23.32 -7.17 5.44
C LYS A 178 -22.50 -8.04 4.51
N TYR A 179 -23.08 -9.16 4.03
CA TYR A 179 -22.43 -10.02 3.07
C TYR A 179 -23.38 -10.50 1.97
N LEU A 180 -22.80 -10.77 0.80
CA LEU A 180 -23.52 -11.30 -0.35
C LEU A 180 -22.71 -12.47 -0.93
N ARG A 181 -23.40 -13.60 -1.15
CA ARG A 181 -22.84 -14.75 -1.85
C ARG A 181 -22.61 -14.41 -3.31
N ALA A 182 -21.39 -14.56 -3.80
CA ALA A 182 -20.99 -14.15 -5.16
C ALA A 182 -21.52 -15.12 -6.23
N ARG A 183 -22.84 -15.26 -6.34
CA ARG A 183 -23.50 -16.02 -7.42
C ARG A 183 -23.69 -15.21 -8.68
N ALA A 184 -23.55 -13.89 -8.59
CA ALA A 184 -23.57 -12.90 -9.67
C ALA A 184 -22.79 -11.68 -9.21
N GLU A 185 -22.62 -10.70 -10.10
CA GLU A 185 -22.04 -9.41 -9.74
C GLU A 185 -22.86 -8.71 -8.65
N ALA A 186 -22.18 -8.12 -7.68
CA ALA A 186 -22.81 -7.51 -6.49
C ALA A 186 -23.65 -6.27 -6.85
N SER A 187 -23.43 -5.67 -8.00
CA SER A 187 -24.17 -4.50 -8.48
C SER A 187 -24.06 -4.29 -9.99
N SER A 188 -24.94 -3.44 -10.52
CA SER A 188 -24.83 -2.89 -11.87
C SER A 188 -24.90 -1.36 -11.78
N PRO A 189 -23.87 -0.60 -12.20
CA PRO A 189 -22.54 -1.08 -12.66
C PRO A 189 -21.78 -1.90 -11.59
N THR A 190 -20.87 -2.76 -12.03
CA THR A 190 -20.15 -3.73 -11.18
C THR A 190 -19.48 -3.10 -9.94
N ARG A 191 -19.06 -1.85 -10.02
CA ARG A 191 -18.37 -1.14 -8.93
C ARG A 191 -19.31 -0.41 -7.97
N ALA A 192 -20.60 -0.29 -8.26
CA ALA A 192 -21.53 0.54 -7.49
C ALA A 192 -21.63 0.10 -6.03
N TRP A 193 -21.51 -1.20 -5.74
CA TRP A 193 -21.58 -1.73 -4.39
C TRP A 193 -20.47 -1.22 -3.45
N ARG A 194 -19.40 -0.63 -3.97
CA ARG A 194 -18.27 -0.10 -3.21
C ARG A 194 -18.48 1.34 -2.74
N ALA A 195 -19.51 2.00 -3.27
CA ALA A 195 -19.82 3.37 -2.87
C ALA A 195 -20.35 3.43 -1.44
N GLN A 196 -20.08 4.55 -0.77
CA GLN A 196 -20.53 4.77 0.61
C GLN A 196 -22.05 4.70 0.71
N GLU A 197 -22.76 5.30 -0.26
CA GLU A 197 -24.22 5.43 -0.30
C GLU A 197 -24.93 4.20 -0.90
N PHE A 198 -24.21 3.12 -1.16
CA PHE A 198 -24.82 1.91 -1.72
C PHE A 198 -25.82 1.30 -0.75
N ASP A 199 -27.03 1.01 -1.22
CA ASP A 199 -28.05 0.32 -0.44
C ASP A 199 -27.76 -1.19 -0.39
N ASP A 200 -27.29 -1.65 0.75
CA ASP A 200 -27.03 -3.05 1.06
C ASP A 200 -28.09 -3.69 1.97
N ALA A 201 -29.28 -3.09 2.07
CA ALA A 201 -30.35 -3.58 2.93
C ALA A 201 -30.79 -5.01 2.59
N ALA A 202 -30.72 -5.37 1.31
CA ALA A 202 -31.05 -6.73 0.83
C ALA A 202 -29.94 -7.77 1.08
N TRP A 203 -28.75 -7.35 1.50
CA TRP A 203 -27.65 -8.27 1.81
C TRP A 203 -27.89 -8.97 3.14
N GLU A 204 -27.36 -10.17 3.26
CA GLU A 204 -27.38 -10.92 4.52
C GLU A 204 -26.55 -10.22 5.59
N SER A 205 -26.77 -10.55 6.84
CA SER A 205 -25.98 -10.05 7.97
C SER A 205 -25.38 -11.23 8.72
N GLY A 206 -24.13 -11.11 9.12
CA GLY A 206 -23.44 -12.13 9.90
C GLY A 206 -22.27 -11.57 10.67
N THR A 207 -21.94 -12.21 11.78
CA THR A 207 -20.80 -11.86 12.62
C THR A 207 -19.51 -12.38 12.00
N ALA A 208 -18.50 -11.54 11.85
CA ALA A 208 -17.17 -11.95 11.36
C ALA A 208 -16.42 -12.83 12.39
N PRO A 209 -15.54 -13.72 11.92
CA PRO A 209 -15.27 -14.12 10.55
C PRO A 209 -16.44 -14.78 9.85
N ILE A 210 -16.62 -14.48 8.55
CA ILE A 210 -17.69 -15.04 7.71
C ILE A 210 -17.03 -15.85 6.61
N GLY A 211 -17.38 -17.11 6.47
CA GLY A 211 -16.77 -17.95 5.45
C GLY A 211 -17.30 -19.37 5.41
N TYR A 212 -16.67 -20.15 4.56
CA TYR A 212 -16.88 -21.58 4.46
C TYR A 212 -16.05 -22.28 5.55
N ASP A 213 -16.69 -23.22 6.24
CA ASP A 213 -16.06 -24.04 7.27
C ASP A 213 -15.87 -25.45 6.69
N ASN A 214 -14.63 -25.89 6.57
CA ASN A 214 -14.27 -27.25 6.13
C ASN A 214 -14.04 -28.22 7.31
N GLY A 215 -14.48 -27.85 8.51
CA GLY A 215 -14.36 -28.66 9.73
C GLY A 215 -13.50 -28.01 10.83
N GLU A 216 -12.84 -26.89 10.52
CA GLU A 216 -12.14 -26.07 11.50
C GLU A 216 -13.02 -24.85 11.87
N PRO A 217 -13.45 -24.69 13.11
CA PRO A 217 -14.48 -23.70 13.49
C PRO A 217 -13.92 -22.28 13.60
N VAL A 218 -13.36 -21.75 12.52
CA VAL A 218 -12.82 -20.39 12.48
C VAL A 218 -13.93 -19.37 12.20
N ALA A 219 -14.89 -19.72 11.32
CA ALA A 219 -15.99 -18.83 10.97
C ALA A 219 -17.04 -18.76 12.07
N LYS A 220 -17.45 -17.55 12.46
CA LYS A 220 -18.63 -17.34 13.33
C LYS A 220 -19.93 -17.36 12.55
N THR A 221 -19.88 -16.94 11.29
CA THR A 221 -20.98 -17.09 10.35
C THR A 221 -20.55 -18.05 9.25
N VAL A 222 -21.09 -19.26 9.29
CA VAL A 222 -20.73 -20.34 8.36
C VAL A 222 -21.62 -20.28 7.13
N VAL A 223 -21.01 -20.21 5.95
CA VAL A 223 -21.68 -20.20 4.64
C VAL A 223 -21.60 -21.59 4.02
N ASN A 224 -22.42 -22.52 4.53
CA ASN A 224 -22.36 -23.96 4.22
C ASN A 224 -22.57 -24.31 2.74
N ASP A 225 -23.23 -23.45 1.98
CA ASP A 225 -23.55 -23.66 0.56
C ASP A 225 -22.50 -23.06 -0.39
N MET A 226 -21.34 -22.64 0.12
CA MET A 226 -20.28 -22.08 -0.71
C MET A 226 -19.60 -23.14 -1.56
N SER A 227 -19.27 -24.28 -0.97
CA SER A 227 -18.54 -25.36 -1.64
C SER A 227 -19.27 -25.85 -2.89
N GLY A 228 -18.57 -25.79 -4.04
CA GLY A 228 -19.10 -26.21 -5.33
C GLY A 228 -20.14 -25.29 -5.97
N HIS A 229 -20.47 -24.15 -5.36
CA HIS A 229 -21.51 -23.25 -5.88
C HIS A 229 -21.00 -21.84 -6.22
N PHE A 230 -20.10 -21.30 -5.43
CA PHE A 230 -19.47 -19.98 -5.67
C PHE A 230 -18.14 -19.89 -4.93
N THR A 231 -17.28 -18.98 -5.39
CA THR A 231 -15.87 -18.89 -4.95
C THR A 231 -15.56 -17.66 -4.11
N GLN A 232 -16.51 -16.75 -3.93
CA GLN A 232 -16.25 -15.47 -3.27
C GLN A 232 -17.44 -15.06 -2.39
N LEU A 233 -17.15 -14.17 -1.45
CA LEU A 233 -18.10 -13.38 -0.69
C LEU A 233 -17.82 -11.89 -0.91
N PHE A 234 -18.85 -11.10 -1.14
CA PHE A 234 -18.78 -9.66 -1.01
C PHE A 234 -19.16 -9.28 0.41
N LEU A 235 -18.31 -8.46 1.03
CA LEU A 235 -18.47 -8.04 2.42
C LEU A 235 -18.51 -6.51 2.48
N ARG A 236 -19.43 -5.96 3.27
CA ARG A 236 -19.54 -4.51 3.50
C ARG A 236 -19.69 -4.21 4.98
N ARG A 237 -19.02 -3.17 5.43
CA ARG A 237 -19.16 -2.59 6.76
C ARG A 237 -19.00 -1.09 6.70
N GLN A 238 -19.87 -0.35 7.36
CA GLN A 238 -19.70 1.08 7.58
C GLN A 238 -19.03 1.32 8.93
N PHE A 239 -18.22 2.35 8.99
CA PHE A 239 -17.65 2.88 10.22
C PHE A 239 -17.63 4.40 10.15
N GLU A 240 -17.63 5.03 11.32
CA GLU A 240 -17.55 6.48 11.44
C GLU A 240 -16.16 6.89 11.94
N LEU A 241 -15.65 7.95 11.36
CA LEU A 241 -14.40 8.57 11.74
C LEU A 241 -14.67 10.03 12.09
N ALA A 242 -14.61 10.35 13.39
CA ALA A 242 -15.00 11.66 13.90
C ALA A 242 -14.14 12.80 13.34
N ASP A 243 -12.85 12.56 13.15
CA ASP A 243 -11.91 13.55 12.62
C ASP A 243 -10.85 12.85 11.74
N PRO A 244 -11.07 12.80 10.42
CA PRO A 244 -10.10 12.19 9.48
C PRO A 244 -8.74 12.87 9.49
N SER A 245 -8.66 14.15 9.87
CA SER A 245 -7.40 14.90 9.87
C SER A 245 -6.40 14.43 10.93
N LYS A 246 -6.87 13.65 11.92
CA LYS A 246 -6.05 13.08 12.99
C LYS A 246 -5.61 11.63 12.74
N VAL A 247 -5.95 11.08 11.57
CA VAL A 247 -5.55 9.71 11.22
C VAL A 247 -4.17 9.75 10.59
N GLU A 248 -3.22 9.15 11.26
CA GLU A 248 -1.85 9.01 10.78
C GLU A 248 -1.70 7.78 9.87
N ALA A 249 -2.37 6.68 10.23
CA ALA A 249 -2.36 5.44 9.45
C ALA A 249 -3.63 4.62 9.73
N VAL A 250 -4.00 3.79 8.75
CA VAL A 250 -5.03 2.75 8.91
C VAL A 250 -4.35 1.40 8.84
N ARG A 251 -4.46 0.62 9.93
CA ARG A 251 -4.00 -0.77 9.99
C ARG A 251 -5.18 -1.69 9.70
N VAL A 252 -4.99 -2.62 8.80
CA VAL A 252 -5.96 -3.69 8.50
C VAL A 252 -5.40 -5.01 8.98
N GLU A 253 -6.18 -5.70 9.81
CA GLU A 253 -5.94 -7.10 10.19
C GLU A 253 -7.07 -7.92 9.60
N ALA A 254 -6.76 -8.88 8.76
CA ALA A 254 -7.74 -9.73 8.10
C ALA A 254 -7.37 -11.21 8.27
N LEU A 255 -8.38 -12.02 8.63
CA LEU A 255 -8.34 -13.45 8.42
C LEU A 255 -8.94 -13.71 7.04
N TYR A 256 -8.22 -14.40 6.19
CA TYR A 256 -8.65 -14.70 4.83
C TYR A 256 -8.10 -16.05 4.40
N ASP A 257 -8.84 -16.70 3.54
CA ASP A 257 -8.48 -17.95 2.89
C ASP A 257 -8.29 -17.64 1.39
N ASP A 258 -7.15 -18.04 0.83
CA ASP A 258 -6.64 -17.82 -0.52
C ASP A 258 -6.40 -16.35 -0.90
N GLY A 259 -7.31 -15.42 -0.67
CA GLY A 259 -7.07 -14.03 -1.05
C GLY A 259 -8.24 -13.08 -0.79
N PHE A 260 -7.94 -11.78 -0.79
CA PHE A 260 -8.96 -10.75 -0.67
C PHE A 260 -8.56 -9.45 -1.35
N LYS A 261 -9.57 -8.62 -1.61
CA LYS A 261 -9.40 -7.26 -2.09
C LYS A 261 -10.21 -6.31 -1.23
N LEU A 262 -9.60 -5.21 -0.81
CA LEU A 262 -10.21 -4.22 0.08
C LEU A 262 -10.34 -2.87 -0.61
N TRP A 263 -11.47 -2.23 -0.37
CA TRP A 263 -11.74 -0.84 -0.74
C TRP A 263 -12.27 -0.07 0.47
N ILE A 264 -11.95 1.22 0.55
CA ILE A 264 -12.65 2.16 1.43
C ILE A 264 -13.26 3.24 0.55
N ASN A 265 -14.58 3.44 0.66
CA ASN A 265 -15.35 4.39 -0.15
C ASN A 265 -15.08 4.25 -1.67
N GLY A 266 -14.96 3.02 -2.15
CA GLY A 266 -14.70 2.71 -3.55
C GLY A 266 -13.24 2.82 -4.00
N ILE A 267 -12.34 3.29 -3.13
CA ILE A 267 -10.90 3.43 -3.40
C ILE A 267 -10.20 2.12 -3.03
N PRO A 268 -9.48 1.47 -3.96
CA PRO A 268 -8.78 0.22 -3.68
C PRO A 268 -7.58 0.48 -2.75
N LEU A 269 -7.44 -0.35 -1.72
CA LEU A 269 -6.36 -0.27 -0.73
C LEU A 269 -5.44 -1.48 -0.75
N LEU A 270 -6.01 -2.68 -0.76
CA LEU A 270 -5.26 -3.93 -0.69
C LEU A 270 -5.75 -4.90 -1.76
N ASN A 271 -4.83 -5.69 -2.28
CA ASN A 271 -5.10 -6.84 -3.14
C ASN A 271 -4.14 -7.95 -2.79
N VAL A 272 -4.65 -9.02 -2.21
CA VAL A 272 -3.88 -10.18 -1.79
C VAL A 272 -4.41 -11.40 -2.52
N GLY A 273 -3.54 -12.10 -3.24
CA GLY A 273 -3.87 -13.36 -3.92
C GLY A 273 -4.84 -13.26 -5.11
N LEU A 274 -5.34 -12.07 -5.48
CA LEU A 274 -6.30 -11.90 -6.57
C LEU A 274 -5.69 -11.23 -7.80
N PRO A 275 -6.24 -11.43 -9.02
CA PRO A 275 -5.79 -10.75 -10.22
C PRO A 275 -5.81 -9.22 -10.08
N ALA A 276 -4.91 -8.55 -10.79
CA ALA A 276 -4.92 -7.09 -10.89
C ALA A 276 -6.18 -6.59 -11.60
N GLY A 277 -6.60 -5.35 -11.31
CA GLY A 277 -7.75 -4.72 -11.94
C GLY A 277 -9.09 -5.12 -11.33
N GLU A 278 -10.12 -5.20 -12.14
CA GLU A 278 -11.46 -5.63 -11.70
C GLU A 278 -11.50 -7.14 -11.52
N VAL A 279 -12.08 -7.58 -10.41
CA VAL A 279 -12.22 -8.99 -10.09
C VAL A 279 -13.67 -9.39 -10.30
N PRO A 280 -13.98 -10.27 -11.26
CA PRO A 280 -15.34 -10.74 -11.49
C PRO A 280 -15.82 -11.62 -10.31
N PHE A 281 -17.13 -11.71 -10.13
CA PHE A 281 -17.76 -12.44 -9.02
C PHE A 281 -17.37 -13.93 -8.91
N ASN A 282 -16.85 -14.51 -9.98
CA ASN A 282 -16.46 -15.93 -10.07
C ASN A 282 -14.94 -16.12 -10.19
N ALA A 283 -14.12 -15.08 -9.92
CA ALA A 283 -12.68 -15.24 -9.89
C ALA A 283 -12.28 -16.17 -8.74
N VAL A 284 -11.14 -16.82 -8.92
CA VAL A 284 -10.46 -17.59 -7.88
C VAL A 284 -9.14 -16.93 -7.56
N ALA A 285 -8.72 -17.02 -6.32
CA ALA A 285 -7.40 -16.59 -5.92
C ALA A 285 -6.33 -17.43 -6.61
N SER A 286 -5.19 -16.84 -6.91
CA SER A 286 -4.00 -17.59 -7.30
C SER A 286 -3.54 -18.37 -6.08
N SER A 287 -3.48 -19.70 -6.16
CA SER A 287 -3.03 -20.60 -5.11
C SER A 287 -1.73 -20.09 -4.45
N GLY A 288 -1.76 -19.84 -3.15
CA GLY A 288 -0.62 -19.31 -2.38
C GLY A 288 -1.03 -18.43 -1.21
N GLY A 289 -2.27 -18.53 -0.72
CA GLY A 289 -2.61 -18.12 0.64
C GLY A 289 -1.78 -18.94 1.64
N PRO A 290 -1.65 -18.49 2.89
CA PRO A 290 -1.10 -19.33 3.93
C PRO A 290 -2.05 -20.54 4.07
N ASP A 291 -1.72 -21.61 3.33
CA ASP A 291 -2.32 -22.90 3.60
C ASP A 291 -1.99 -23.23 5.06
N ASP A 292 -3.00 -23.57 5.80
CA ASP A 292 -2.90 -24.03 7.16
C ASP A 292 -1.84 -25.14 7.27
N GLU A 293 -0.67 -24.83 7.80
CA GLU A 293 0.24 -25.78 8.42
C GLU A 293 0.11 -25.73 9.93
#